data_35c41d9d175bc083c7581fa781d3c3e7
#
_entry.id   35c41d9d175bc083c7581fa781d3c3e7
#
_cell.length_a   1.000
_cell.length_b   1.000
_cell.length_c   1.000
_cell.angle_alpha   90.00
_cell.angle_beta   90.00
_cell.angle_gamma   90.00
#
_symmetry.space_group_name_H-M   'P 1'
#
loop_
_entity.id
_entity.type
_entity.pdbx_description
1 polymer ?
#
loop_
_entity_poly.entity_id
_entity_poly.type
_entity_poly.pdbx_seq_one_letter_code
_entity_poly.pdbx_strand_id
1 'polypeptide(L)'
;MALDPESLHHVSIPVSDLARSRRFYGDMLGLPEMTRPPFDFPGAWYSIGPNQALHLIVYANQTFRTGKGVDSRDIHYAIRVKSYRQALEFLRAQGYREDATDDLMRMRINPRATAGFPQIYILDPDRNVIEINARELDL
;
A
#
# COMPACT_ATOMS: atom_id res chain seq x y z
N MET A 1 -5.06 33.23 10.27
CA MET A 1 -4.03 32.66 9.38
C MET A 1 -3.95 31.16 9.62
N ALA A 2 -3.89 30.36 8.58
CA ALA A 2 -3.85 28.91 8.66
C ALA A 2 -2.87 28.35 7.63
N LEU A 3 -2.47 27.10 7.80
CA LEU A 3 -1.78 26.35 6.77
C LEU A 3 -2.74 26.19 5.58
N ASP A 4 -2.26 26.39 4.38
CA ASP A 4 -3.06 26.28 3.14
C ASP A 4 -2.52 25.13 2.29
N PRO A 5 -2.86 23.86 2.63
CA PRO A 5 -2.28 22.70 1.96
C PRO A 5 -2.84 22.52 0.55
N GLU A 6 -1.97 22.24 -0.41
CA GLU A 6 -2.35 21.90 -1.78
C GLU A 6 -2.74 20.43 -1.93
N SER A 7 -1.96 19.55 -1.30
CA SER A 7 -2.17 18.10 -1.43
C SER A 7 -1.34 17.33 -0.40
N LEU A 8 -1.62 16.05 -0.29
CA LEU A 8 -0.64 15.10 0.27
C LEU A 8 0.43 14.85 -0.80
N HIS A 9 1.70 15.15 -0.49
CA HIS A 9 2.80 15.03 -1.45
C HIS A 9 3.30 13.60 -1.58
N HIS A 10 3.59 12.94 -0.47
CA HIS A 10 4.07 11.57 -0.45
C HIS A 10 3.80 10.89 0.89
N VAL A 11 3.93 9.58 0.88
CA VAL A 11 3.97 8.75 2.09
C VAL A 11 5.36 8.12 2.15
N SER A 12 6.04 8.23 3.28
CA SER A 12 7.32 7.55 3.54
C SER A 12 7.09 6.40 4.51
N ILE A 13 7.59 5.23 4.16
CA ILE A 13 7.50 4.05 5.03
C ILE A 13 8.85 3.38 5.20
N PRO A 14 9.18 2.90 6.42
CA PRO A 14 10.37 2.10 6.63
C PRO A 14 10.17 0.68 6.10
N VAL A 15 11.20 0.14 5.47
CA VAL A 15 11.24 -1.26 5.02
C VAL A 15 12.53 -1.91 5.50
N SER A 16 12.51 -3.22 5.68
CA SER A 16 13.67 -3.96 6.21
C SER A 16 14.56 -4.54 5.10
N ASP A 17 13.99 -4.83 3.93
CA ASP A 17 14.68 -5.46 2.80
C ASP A 17 14.22 -4.80 1.50
N LEU A 18 15.09 -4.00 0.90
CA LEU A 18 14.75 -3.22 -0.28
C LEU A 18 14.41 -4.11 -1.49
N ALA A 19 15.16 -5.18 -1.70
CA ALA A 19 14.90 -6.08 -2.82
C ALA A 19 13.52 -6.73 -2.71
N ARG A 20 13.15 -7.17 -1.51
CA ARG A 20 11.82 -7.74 -1.24
C ARG A 20 10.71 -6.70 -1.45
N SER A 21 10.92 -5.49 -0.96
CA SER A 21 9.95 -4.41 -1.12
C SER A 21 9.82 -3.97 -2.59
N ARG A 22 10.90 -3.96 -3.36
CA ARG A 22 10.84 -3.71 -4.81
C ARG A 22 10.04 -4.76 -5.55
N ARG A 23 10.20 -6.05 -5.18
CA ARG A 23 9.36 -7.11 -5.78
C ARG A 23 7.88 -6.91 -5.47
N PHE A 24 7.57 -6.45 -4.27
CA PHE A 24 6.19 -6.19 -3.87
C PHE A 24 5.60 -4.97 -4.59
N TYR A 25 6.24 -3.80 -4.44
CA TYR A 25 5.69 -2.55 -4.96
C TYR A 25 5.87 -2.39 -6.47
N GLY A 26 7.03 -2.77 -6.98
CA GLY A 26 7.35 -2.65 -8.40
C GLY A 26 6.83 -3.81 -9.23
N ASP A 27 7.23 -5.02 -8.89
CA ASP A 27 6.94 -6.18 -9.73
C ASP A 27 5.49 -6.67 -9.54
N MET A 28 5.03 -6.83 -8.30
CA MET A 28 3.70 -7.35 -8.03
C MET A 28 2.61 -6.28 -8.18
N LEU A 29 2.71 -5.16 -7.46
CA LEU A 29 1.70 -4.09 -7.58
C LEU A 29 1.81 -3.31 -8.89
N GLY A 30 2.97 -3.34 -9.56
CA GLY A 30 3.16 -2.66 -10.83
C GLY A 30 3.30 -1.15 -10.73
N LEU A 31 3.71 -0.62 -9.58
CA LEU A 31 3.92 0.82 -9.44
C LEU A 31 5.18 1.26 -10.20
N PRO A 32 5.14 2.35 -10.97
CA PRO A 32 6.32 2.87 -11.65
C PRO A 32 7.36 3.38 -10.67
N GLU A 33 8.60 2.88 -10.76
CA GLU A 33 9.71 3.41 -9.95
C GLU A 33 10.14 4.77 -10.48
N MET A 34 10.37 5.70 -9.58
CA MET A 34 10.81 7.06 -9.89
C MET A 34 12.32 7.19 -9.65
N THR A 35 12.95 8.12 -10.37
CA THR A 35 14.32 8.52 -10.08
C THR A 35 14.39 9.10 -8.66
N ARG A 36 15.30 8.56 -7.87
CA ARG A 36 15.50 8.96 -6.48
C ARG A 36 16.84 9.71 -6.35
N PRO A 37 16.88 10.85 -5.66
CA PRO A 37 18.17 11.53 -5.38
C PRO A 37 19.17 10.59 -4.68
N PRO A 38 20.48 10.86 -4.81
CA PRO A 38 21.51 9.97 -4.26
C PRO A 38 21.70 10.17 -2.76
N PHE A 39 20.70 9.80 -1.97
CA PHE A 39 20.79 9.81 -0.51
C PHE A 39 21.85 8.82 -0.01
N ASP A 40 22.37 9.06 1.20
CA ASP A 40 23.35 8.19 1.86
C ASP A 40 22.74 6.96 2.55
N PHE A 41 21.44 6.73 2.35
CA PHE A 41 20.73 5.54 2.83
C PHE A 41 19.94 4.88 1.69
N PRO A 42 19.78 3.53 1.71
CA PRO A 42 19.05 2.84 0.67
C PRO A 42 17.55 3.14 0.72
N GLY A 43 16.92 3.12 -0.44
CA GLY A 43 15.49 3.32 -0.57
C GLY A 43 15.07 3.27 -2.03
N ALA A 44 13.77 3.45 -2.27
CA ALA A 44 13.20 3.54 -3.60
C ALA A 44 11.96 4.44 -3.56
N TRP A 45 11.69 5.10 -4.66
CA TRP A 45 10.51 5.94 -4.83
C TRP A 45 9.61 5.38 -5.92
N TYR A 46 8.32 5.37 -5.66
CA TYR A 46 7.29 4.90 -6.60
C TYR A 46 6.23 5.96 -6.82
N SER A 47 5.75 6.08 -8.05
CA SER A 47 4.64 6.95 -8.37
C SER A 47 3.32 6.30 -7.97
N ILE A 48 2.47 7.08 -7.28
CA ILE A 48 1.08 6.70 -7.02
C ILE A 48 0.19 7.81 -7.60
N GLY A 49 -0.13 7.67 -8.90
CA GLY A 49 -0.88 8.69 -9.60
C GLY A 49 -0.02 9.88 -10.03
N PRO A 50 -0.63 10.95 -10.56
CA PRO A 50 0.10 12.01 -11.28
C PRO A 50 0.97 12.89 -10.40
N ASN A 51 0.65 13.08 -9.13
CA ASN A 51 1.29 14.09 -8.29
C ASN A 51 1.69 13.57 -6.90
N GLN A 52 1.61 12.27 -6.67
CA GLN A 52 1.88 11.67 -5.36
C GLN A 52 2.84 10.50 -5.48
N ALA A 53 3.61 10.28 -4.44
CA ALA A 53 4.65 9.26 -4.42
C ALA A 53 4.63 8.45 -3.13
N LEU A 54 5.17 7.24 -3.22
CA LEU A 54 5.50 6.40 -2.10
C LEU A 54 7.03 6.33 -1.98
N HIS A 55 7.55 6.68 -0.82
CA HIS A 55 8.97 6.62 -0.51
C HIS A 55 9.25 5.43 0.40
N LEU A 56 10.06 4.49 -0.06
CA LEU A 56 10.58 3.40 0.76
C LEU A 56 11.94 3.82 1.32
N ILE A 57 12.12 3.67 2.62
CA ILE A 57 13.37 3.98 3.32
C ILE A 57 13.82 2.71 4.03
N VAL A 58 15.02 2.24 3.73
CA VAL A 58 15.56 1.07 4.44
C VAL A 58 15.99 1.49 5.82
N TYR A 59 15.21 1.07 6.82
CA TYR A 59 15.45 1.36 8.23
C TYR A 59 14.98 0.17 9.06
N ALA A 60 15.68 -0.96 8.88
CA ALA A 60 15.27 -2.28 9.37
C ALA A 60 14.93 -2.31 10.86
N ASN A 61 15.68 -1.55 11.67
CA ASN A 61 15.49 -1.52 13.13
C ASN A 61 14.29 -0.67 13.58
N GLN A 62 13.59 -0.03 12.64
CA GLN A 62 12.50 0.90 12.92
C GLN A 62 11.16 0.50 12.28
N THR A 63 11.06 -0.69 11.73
CA THR A 63 9.79 -1.13 11.13
C THR A 63 8.70 -1.38 12.18
N PHE A 64 9.05 -1.89 13.34
CA PHE A 64 8.16 -2.08 14.51
C PHE A 64 6.79 -2.70 14.22
N ARG A 65 6.67 -3.45 13.14
CA ARG A 65 5.39 -3.98 12.69
C ARG A 65 5.21 -5.47 12.96
N THR A 66 6.14 -6.10 13.66
CA THR A 66 6.11 -7.53 13.98
C THR A 66 4.80 -7.88 14.69
N GLY A 67 4.11 -8.91 14.18
CA GLY A 67 2.84 -9.36 14.71
C GLY A 67 1.61 -8.57 14.28
N LYS A 68 1.77 -7.46 13.58
CA LYS A 68 0.62 -6.70 13.04
C LYS A 68 -0.05 -7.47 11.92
N GLY A 69 -1.37 -7.58 12.00
CA GLY A 69 -2.21 -8.16 10.96
C GLY A 69 -2.83 -7.08 10.06
N VAL A 70 -3.66 -7.51 9.13
CA VAL A 70 -4.42 -6.62 8.26
C VAL A 70 -5.59 -6.01 9.04
N ASP A 71 -5.39 -4.82 9.56
CA ASP A 71 -6.35 -4.09 10.38
C ASP A 71 -6.67 -2.74 9.74
N SER A 72 -7.95 -2.53 9.44
CA SER A 72 -8.44 -1.29 8.82
C SER A 72 -8.37 -0.07 9.76
N ARG A 73 -8.14 -0.27 11.05
CA ARG A 73 -8.00 0.79 12.04
C ARG A 73 -6.56 1.17 12.34
N ASP A 74 -5.61 0.34 11.91
CA ASP A 74 -4.18 0.64 12.05
C ASP A 74 -3.79 1.75 11.07
N ILE A 75 -2.65 2.37 11.31
CA ILE A 75 -2.11 3.38 10.41
C ILE A 75 -1.95 2.79 9.00
N HIS A 76 -2.43 3.49 8.01
CA HIS A 76 -2.37 3.02 6.63
C HIS A 76 -2.39 4.20 5.66
N TYR A 77 -2.06 3.93 4.42
CA TYR A 77 -2.31 4.84 3.30
C TYR A 77 -3.19 4.14 2.28
N ALA A 78 -3.85 4.92 1.45
CA ALA A 78 -4.84 4.40 0.51
C ALA A 78 -4.47 4.75 -0.94
N ILE A 79 -4.63 3.75 -1.81
CA ILE A 79 -4.45 3.87 -3.25
C ILE A 79 -5.83 3.79 -3.90
N ARG A 80 -6.21 4.82 -4.66
CA ARG A 80 -7.45 4.83 -5.43
C ARG A 80 -7.20 4.16 -6.78
N VAL A 81 -7.99 3.13 -7.09
CA VAL A 81 -7.98 2.44 -8.38
C VAL A 81 -9.26 2.72 -9.16
N LYS A 82 -9.25 2.41 -10.45
CA LYS A 82 -10.40 2.67 -11.32
C LYS A 82 -11.53 1.66 -11.12
N SER A 83 -11.20 0.39 -10.87
CA SER A 83 -12.16 -0.71 -10.75
C SER A 83 -11.88 -1.54 -9.52
N TYR A 84 -12.87 -1.64 -8.64
CA TYR A 84 -12.80 -2.50 -7.46
C TYR A 84 -12.76 -3.98 -7.84
N ARG A 85 -13.60 -4.37 -8.80
CA ARG A 85 -13.66 -5.75 -9.30
C ARG A 85 -12.29 -6.20 -9.85
N GLN A 86 -11.67 -5.37 -10.69
CA GLN A 86 -10.37 -5.70 -11.26
C GLN A 86 -9.28 -5.80 -10.20
N ALA A 87 -9.32 -4.94 -9.18
CA ALA A 87 -8.38 -5.01 -8.06
C ALA A 87 -8.53 -6.32 -7.28
N LEU A 88 -9.77 -6.74 -6.99
CA LEU A 88 -10.03 -8.02 -6.34
C LEU A 88 -9.53 -9.21 -7.18
N GLU A 89 -9.85 -9.22 -8.46
CA GLU A 89 -9.43 -10.28 -9.39
C GLU A 89 -7.90 -10.36 -9.45
N PHE A 90 -7.24 -9.22 -9.55
CA PHE A 90 -5.79 -9.11 -9.54
C PHE A 90 -5.18 -9.69 -8.26
N LEU A 91 -5.66 -9.27 -7.09
CA LEU A 91 -5.14 -9.75 -5.81
C LEU A 91 -5.38 -11.25 -5.63
N ARG A 92 -6.55 -11.75 -6.02
CA ARG A 92 -6.83 -13.19 -5.98
C ARG A 92 -5.91 -13.98 -6.90
N ALA A 93 -5.59 -13.45 -8.06
CA ALA A 93 -4.62 -14.06 -8.98
C ALA A 93 -3.21 -14.10 -8.38
N GLN A 94 -2.86 -13.15 -7.51
CA GLN A 94 -1.60 -13.14 -6.76
C GLN A 94 -1.62 -14.08 -5.54
N GLY A 95 -2.75 -14.69 -5.22
CA GLY A 95 -2.85 -15.63 -4.11
C GLY A 95 -3.47 -15.06 -2.83
N TYR A 96 -3.88 -13.80 -2.82
CA TYR A 96 -4.55 -13.22 -1.65
C TYR A 96 -5.92 -13.85 -1.42
N ARG A 97 -6.23 -14.10 -0.15
CA ARG A 97 -7.52 -14.65 0.29
C ARG A 97 -7.92 -14.02 1.62
N GLU A 98 -9.22 -13.91 1.84
CA GLU A 98 -9.76 -13.43 3.12
C GLU A 98 -9.49 -14.39 4.28
N ASP A 99 -9.41 -15.68 4.00
CA ASP A 99 -9.20 -16.76 4.97
C ASP A 99 -7.76 -17.31 4.96
N ALA A 100 -6.81 -16.61 4.33
CA ALA A 100 -5.43 -17.05 4.31
C ALA A 100 -4.86 -17.20 5.73
N THR A 101 -4.14 -18.29 5.98
CA THR A 101 -3.45 -18.51 7.25
C THR A 101 -2.20 -17.67 7.39
N ASP A 102 -1.53 -17.36 6.28
CA ASP A 102 -0.42 -16.42 6.23
C ASP A 102 -0.97 -15.00 6.20
N ASP A 103 -0.69 -14.22 7.23
CA ASP A 103 -1.13 -12.82 7.34
C ASP A 103 -0.70 -11.97 6.14
N LEU A 104 0.50 -12.24 5.59
CA LEU A 104 0.99 -11.48 4.42
C LEU A 104 0.20 -11.77 3.15
N MET A 105 -0.56 -12.86 3.11
CA MET A 105 -1.43 -13.21 1.99
C MET A 105 -2.92 -13.02 2.29
N ARG A 106 -3.22 -12.54 3.49
CA ARG A 106 -4.61 -12.24 3.85
C ARG A 106 -5.02 -10.88 3.32
N MET A 107 -6.20 -10.82 2.72
CA MET A 107 -6.85 -9.54 2.43
C MET A 107 -8.14 -9.41 3.22
N ARG A 108 -8.45 -8.19 3.60
CA ARG A 108 -9.72 -7.82 4.20
C ARG A 108 -10.51 -7.01 3.20
N ILE A 109 -11.72 -7.42 2.88
CA ILE A 109 -12.56 -6.69 1.93
C ILE A 109 -13.75 -6.06 2.65
N ASN A 110 -14.09 -4.86 2.23
CA ASN A 110 -15.25 -4.12 2.73
C ASN A 110 -15.94 -3.43 1.56
N PRO A 111 -16.79 -4.17 0.82
CA PRO A 111 -17.38 -3.65 -0.41
C PRO A 111 -18.43 -2.56 -0.17
N ARG A 112 -19.03 -2.51 1.01
CA ARG A 112 -20.06 -1.54 1.39
C ARG A 112 -19.66 -0.80 2.66
N ALA A 113 -18.47 -0.19 2.60
CA ALA A 113 -17.91 0.52 3.74
C ALA A 113 -18.72 1.77 4.09
N THR A 114 -18.81 2.04 5.39
CA THR A 114 -19.42 3.28 5.91
C THR A 114 -18.73 4.53 5.38
N ALA A 115 -17.46 4.41 4.97
CA ALA A 115 -16.71 5.50 4.33
C ALA A 115 -17.35 6.02 3.02
N GLY A 116 -18.23 5.23 2.39
CA GLY A 116 -18.94 5.60 1.17
C GLY A 116 -18.31 5.09 -0.12
N PHE A 117 -17.29 4.26 -0.03
CA PHE A 117 -16.63 3.63 -1.18
C PHE A 117 -16.08 2.26 -0.79
N PRO A 118 -15.97 1.32 -1.75
CA PRO A 118 -15.48 -0.04 -1.47
C PRO A 118 -13.98 -0.03 -1.18
N GLN A 119 -13.57 -0.88 -0.23
CA GLN A 119 -12.21 -0.95 0.29
C GLN A 119 -11.67 -2.38 0.30
N ILE A 120 -10.37 -2.53 0.08
CA ILE A 120 -9.59 -3.74 0.28
C ILE A 120 -8.37 -3.35 1.11
N TYR A 121 -7.99 -4.18 2.06
CA TYR A 121 -6.78 -3.98 2.87
C TYR A 121 -5.86 -5.18 2.69
N ILE A 122 -4.57 -4.90 2.51
CA ILE A 122 -3.50 -5.90 2.44
C ILE A 122 -2.30 -5.41 3.24
N LEU A 123 -1.35 -6.31 3.51
CA LEU A 123 -0.07 -5.95 4.12
C LEU A 123 1.04 -5.96 3.07
N ASP A 124 1.99 -5.03 3.20
CA ASP A 124 3.27 -5.16 2.53
C ASP A 124 4.18 -6.17 3.27
N PRO A 125 5.38 -6.51 2.74
CA PRO A 125 6.26 -7.48 3.38
C PRO A 125 6.72 -7.11 4.81
N ASP A 126 6.70 -5.84 5.17
CA ASP A 126 7.03 -5.34 6.50
C ASP A 126 5.78 -5.11 7.38
N ARG A 127 4.62 -5.59 6.94
CA ARG A 127 3.33 -5.47 7.63
C ARG A 127 2.78 -4.04 7.71
N ASN A 128 3.21 -3.17 6.80
CA ASN A 128 2.54 -1.89 6.61
C ASN A 128 1.19 -2.13 5.93
N VAL A 129 0.15 -1.50 6.45
CA VAL A 129 -1.21 -1.68 5.93
C VAL A 129 -1.43 -0.78 4.72
N ILE A 130 -1.95 -1.36 3.65
CA ILE A 130 -2.33 -0.66 2.43
C ILE A 130 -3.83 -0.82 2.22
N GLU A 131 -4.54 0.31 2.09
CA GLU A 131 -5.90 0.32 1.60
C GLU A 131 -5.91 0.49 0.07
N ILE A 132 -6.70 -0.31 -0.61
CA ILE A 132 -7.01 -0.14 -2.03
C ILE A 132 -8.50 0.14 -2.11
N ASN A 133 -8.88 1.24 -2.75
CA ASN A 133 -10.29 1.60 -2.87
C ASN A 133 -10.64 2.07 -4.28
N ALA A 134 -11.92 2.09 -4.59
CA ALA A 134 -12.44 2.62 -5.83
C ALA A 134 -13.60 3.59 -5.53
N ARG A 135 -14.01 4.38 -6.52
CA ARG A 135 -15.14 5.30 -6.32
C ARG A 135 -16.46 4.55 -6.15
N GLU A 136 -16.62 3.46 -6.89
CA GLU A 136 -17.87 2.72 -6.97
C GLU A 136 -17.63 1.22 -6.84
N LEU A 137 -18.66 0.52 -6.38
CA LEU A 137 -18.70 -0.94 -6.34
C LEU A 137 -19.18 -1.45 -7.71
N ASP A 138 -18.26 -1.99 -8.49
CA ASP A 138 -18.51 -2.50 -9.85
C ASP A 138 -18.49 -4.04 -9.92
N LEU A 139 -19.00 -4.68 -8.88
CA LEU A 139 -19.13 -6.14 -8.83
C LEU A 139 -20.31 -6.66 -9.66
#